data_e3d56619ac04d51bfed8d0355cf6df9d
#
_entry.id   e3d56619ac04d51bfed8d0355cf6df9d
#
_cell.length_a   1.000
_cell.length_b   1.000
_cell.length_c   1.000
_cell.angle_alpha   90.00
_cell.angle_beta   90.00
_cell.angle_gamma   90.00
#
_symmetry.space_group_name_H-M   'P 1'
#
loop_
_entity.id
_entity.type
_entity.pdbx_description
1 polymer ?
#
loop_
_entity_poly.entity_id
_entity_poly.type
_entity_poly.pdbx_seq_one_letter_code
_entity_poly.pdbx_strand_id
1 'polypeptide(L)'
;LLHCHDPATGATRTHMFHVPVVALSLTDQPAHLLVALGSGLILFDPDNGVRQDLPAKLAGWPDQRLNDGRSDPRGTFWVGSMANNVATDGTPTPVRDGEGTLYRYRAGGEMTVMETGIGISNTLCWSPDQRHFYFGDTLKNEIRIYPYDNNNGDIGAGTPFFASFERGLPDGSAID
;
A
#
# COMPACT_ATOMS: atom_id res chain seq x y z
N LEU A 1 2.05 -7.27 -12.90
CA LEU A 1 2.08 -6.46 -14.13
C LEU A 1 1.72 -5.01 -13.82
N LEU A 2 2.35 -4.06 -14.53
CA LEU A 2 1.95 -2.66 -14.57
C LEU A 2 1.61 -2.30 -16.02
N HIS A 3 0.43 -1.75 -16.24
CA HIS A 3 -0.04 -1.31 -17.56
C HIS A 3 -0.09 0.22 -17.61
N CYS A 4 0.52 0.80 -18.63
CA CYS A 4 0.47 2.23 -18.92
C CYS A 4 -0.36 2.43 -20.20
N HIS A 5 -1.56 2.99 -20.07
CA HIS A 5 -2.47 3.25 -21.19
C HIS A 5 -2.44 4.73 -21.58
N ASP A 6 -2.27 4.99 -22.86
CA ASP A 6 -2.40 6.33 -23.45
C ASP A 6 -3.80 6.47 -24.08
N PRO A 7 -4.70 7.26 -23.49
CA PRO A 7 -6.05 7.42 -24.02
C PRO A 7 -6.11 8.18 -25.35
N ALA A 8 -5.08 8.96 -25.70
CA ALA A 8 -5.06 9.70 -26.96
C ALA A 8 -4.75 8.80 -28.17
N THR A 9 -3.90 7.80 -27.99
CA THR A 9 -3.48 6.87 -29.04
C THR A 9 -4.13 5.49 -28.93
N GLY A 10 -4.71 5.15 -27.77
CA GLY A 10 -5.20 3.81 -27.45
C GLY A 10 -4.09 2.79 -27.17
N ALA A 11 -2.83 3.21 -27.19
CA ALA A 11 -1.70 2.32 -26.96
C ALA A 11 -1.59 1.93 -25.48
N THR A 12 -1.22 0.66 -25.22
CA THR A 12 -0.95 0.14 -23.87
C THR A 12 0.43 -0.48 -23.84
N ARG A 13 1.28 -0.01 -22.93
CA ARG A 13 2.57 -0.63 -22.61
C ARG A 13 2.41 -1.49 -21.35
N THR A 14 3.05 -2.64 -21.32
CA THR A 14 3.00 -3.57 -20.17
C THR A 14 4.41 -3.82 -19.66
N HIS A 15 4.60 -3.60 -18.38
CA HIS A 15 5.85 -3.86 -17.66
C HIS A 15 5.70 -5.09 -16.78
N MET A 16 6.61 -6.06 -16.95
CA MET A 16 6.65 -7.30 -16.20
C MET A 16 7.49 -7.13 -14.93
N PHE A 17 6.99 -7.64 -13.82
CA PHE A 17 7.71 -7.75 -12.55
C PHE A 17 7.64 -9.20 -12.06
N HIS A 18 8.73 -9.69 -11.47
CA HIS A 18 8.79 -11.04 -10.89
C HIS A 18 8.12 -11.12 -9.51
N VAL A 19 7.77 -9.97 -8.94
CA VAL A 19 7.08 -9.81 -7.66
C VAL A 19 5.78 -9.05 -7.93
N PRO A 20 4.69 -9.33 -7.23
CA PRO A 20 3.44 -8.58 -7.39
C PRO A 20 3.65 -7.07 -7.25
N VAL A 21 3.09 -6.30 -8.18
CA VAL A 21 2.90 -4.85 -8.03
C VAL A 21 1.61 -4.66 -7.25
N VAL A 22 1.67 -3.98 -6.12
CA VAL A 22 0.55 -3.89 -5.18
C VAL A 22 -0.02 -2.48 -5.03
N ALA A 23 0.82 -1.46 -5.21
CA ALA A 23 0.39 -0.07 -5.20
C ALA A 23 1.37 0.82 -5.98
N LEU A 24 0.95 2.02 -6.31
CA LEU A 24 1.82 3.03 -6.92
C LEU A 24 1.44 4.44 -6.45
N SER A 25 2.39 5.36 -6.52
CA SER A 25 2.17 6.78 -6.30
C SER A 25 2.98 7.62 -7.29
N LEU A 26 2.46 8.79 -7.59
CA LEU A 26 3.21 9.82 -8.29
C LEU A 26 4.34 10.33 -7.38
N THR A 27 5.41 10.83 -7.96
CA THR A 27 6.52 11.46 -7.26
C THR A 27 6.70 12.90 -7.73
N ASP A 28 7.55 13.66 -7.04
CA ASP A 28 8.01 14.98 -7.47
C ASP A 28 9.00 14.94 -8.66
N GLN A 29 9.44 13.73 -9.03
CA GLN A 29 10.26 13.48 -10.22
C GLN A 29 9.33 13.06 -11.39
N PRO A 30 9.06 13.94 -12.38
CA PRO A 30 8.00 13.71 -13.37
C PRO A 30 8.12 12.41 -14.18
N ALA A 31 9.34 11.89 -14.34
CA ALA A 31 9.59 10.63 -15.07
C ALA A 31 9.46 9.38 -14.21
N HIS A 32 9.24 9.50 -12.88
CA HIS A 32 9.30 8.36 -12.00
C HIS A 32 7.99 8.16 -11.23
N LEU A 33 7.64 6.89 -11.07
CA LEU A 33 6.61 6.41 -10.15
C LEU A 33 7.27 5.78 -8.94
N LEU A 34 6.74 6.00 -7.76
CA LEU A 34 6.99 5.15 -6.61
C LEU A 34 6.11 3.90 -6.76
N VAL A 35 6.73 2.74 -6.87
CA VAL A 35 6.01 1.47 -7.05
C VAL A 35 6.26 0.58 -5.83
N ALA A 36 5.19 0.15 -5.19
CA ALA A 36 5.23 -0.87 -4.15
C ALA A 36 5.13 -2.26 -4.80
N LEU A 37 6.17 -3.03 -4.61
CA LEU A 37 6.21 -4.46 -4.91
C LEU A 37 5.90 -5.25 -3.63
N GLY A 38 5.49 -6.50 -3.75
CA GLY A 38 5.32 -7.35 -2.56
C GLY A 38 6.55 -7.40 -1.65
N SER A 39 7.75 -7.15 -2.16
CA SER A 39 9.03 -7.22 -1.45
C SER A 39 9.58 -5.88 -0.94
N GLY A 40 8.98 -4.74 -1.30
CA GLY A 40 9.48 -3.42 -0.94
C GLY A 40 9.18 -2.36 -1.99
N LEU A 41 9.84 -1.20 -1.90
CA LEU A 41 9.60 -0.05 -2.76
C LEU A 41 10.70 0.16 -3.79
N ILE A 42 10.33 0.64 -4.97
CA ILE A 42 11.25 1.04 -6.04
C ILE A 42 10.82 2.39 -6.64
N LEU A 43 11.75 3.12 -7.22
CA LEU A 43 11.43 4.11 -8.25
C LEU A 43 11.43 3.43 -9.62
N PHE A 44 10.47 3.77 -10.44
CA PHE A 44 10.27 3.16 -11.75
C PHE A 44 9.97 4.22 -12.79
N ASP A 45 10.75 4.23 -13.88
CA ASP A 45 10.48 5.05 -15.06
C ASP A 45 9.69 4.22 -16.09
N PRO A 46 8.39 4.53 -16.31
CA PRO A 46 7.56 3.76 -17.23
C PRO A 46 7.89 4.00 -18.71
N ASP A 47 8.68 5.03 -19.04
CA ASP A 47 9.03 5.32 -20.43
C ASP A 47 10.19 4.47 -20.92
N ASN A 48 11.19 4.24 -20.10
CA ASN A 48 12.37 3.45 -20.45
C ASN A 48 12.48 2.11 -19.70
N GLY A 49 11.60 1.86 -18.69
CA GLY A 49 11.58 0.64 -17.90
C GLY A 49 12.68 0.55 -16.84
N VAL A 50 13.41 1.62 -16.59
CA VAL A 50 14.48 1.66 -15.59
C VAL A 50 13.89 1.55 -14.18
N ARG A 51 14.53 0.73 -13.36
CA ARG A 51 14.16 0.47 -11.95
C ARG A 51 15.32 0.87 -11.06
N GLN A 52 15.01 1.60 -10.00
CA GLN A 52 15.93 1.91 -8.93
C GLN A 52 15.39 1.36 -7.61
N ASP A 53 16.11 0.42 -7.03
CA ASP A 53 15.79 -0.12 -5.71
C ASP A 53 15.95 0.95 -4.64
N LEU A 54 14.97 1.00 -3.72
CA LEU A 54 15.04 1.85 -2.53
C LEU A 54 15.45 1.03 -1.30
N PRO A 55 16.00 1.68 -0.26
CA PRO A 55 16.32 0.98 0.99
C PRO A 55 15.07 0.44 1.71
N ALA A 56 13.88 0.88 1.31
CA ALA A 56 12.58 0.47 1.84
C ALA A 56 12.20 -0.97 1.42
N LYS A 57 12.87 -1.96 2.00
CA LYS A 57 12.60 -3.39 1.79
C LYS A 57 11.71 -3.94 2.90
N LEU A 58 10.83 -4.88 2.55
CA LEU A 58 10.04 -5.61 3.55
C LEU A 58 10.89 -6.70 4.18
N ALA A 59 11.19 -6.56 5.48
CA ALA A 59 12.05 -7.50 6.21
C ALA A 59 11.44 -8.93 6.27
N GLY A 60 10.12 -9.04 6.27
CA GLY A 60 9.41 -10.33 6.30
C GLY A 60 9.27 -11.03 4.96
N TRP A 61 9.75 -10.46 3.84
CA TRP A 61 9.72 -11.13 2.56
C TRP A 61 10.64 -12.37 2.53
N PRO A 62 10.25 -13.54 1.98
CA PRO A 62 9.00 -13.81 1.20
C PRO A 62 7.80 -14.31 2.02
N ASP A 63 7.91 -14.49 3.35
CA ASP A 63 6.79 -15.01 4.18
C ASP A 63 5.67 -13.98 4.36
N GLN A 64 6.00 -12.71 4.24
CA GLN A 64 5.08 -11.59 4.17
C GLN A 64 5.21 -10.87 2.82
N ARG A 65 4.17 -10.16 2.43
CA ARG A 65 4.19 -9.26 1.27
C ARG A 65 3.50 -7.93 1.58
N LEU A 66 3.89 -6.87 0.89
CA LEU A 66 3.09 -5.65 0.84
C LEU A 66 1.76 -5.95 0.10
N ASN A 67 0.69 -5.23 0.45
CA ASN A 67 -0.64 -5.45 -0.14
C ASN A 67 -1.25 -4.18 -0.73
N ASP A 68 -1.62 -3.19 0.06
CA ASP A 68 -2.21 -1.93 -0.39
C ASP A 68 -1.41 -0.74 0.13
N GLY A 69 -1.40 0.36 -0.64
CA GLY A 69 -0.65 1.55 -0.28
C GLY A 69 -1.13 2.80 -1.00
N ARG A 70 -0.98 3.95 -0.33
CA ARG A 70 -1.38 5.26 -0.84
C ARG A 70 -0.54 6.37 -0.21
N SER A 71 -0.34 7.46 -0.94
CA SER A 71 0.25 8.67 -0.38
C SER A 71 -0.75 9.44 0.47
N ASP A 72 -0.29 9.95 1.61
CA ASP A 72 -1.04 10.86 2.47
C ASP A 72 -1.11 12.28 1.86
N PRO A 73 -1.89 13.21 2.45
CA PRO A 73 -2.00 14.59 1.95
C PRO A 73 -0.66 15.36 1.90
N ARG A 74 0.37 14.87 2.59
CA ARG A 74 1.72 15.45 2.63
C ARG A 74 2.65 14.86 1.55
N GLY A 75 2.19 13.86 0.77
CA GLY A 75 2.99 13.11 -0.17
C GLY A 75 3.86 12.01 0.47
N THR A 76 3.67 11.70 1.74
CA THR A 76 4.33 10.56 2.40
C THR A 76 3.61 9.28 2.02
N PHE A 77 4.33 8.24 1.61
CA PHE A 77 3.71 6.99 1.18
C PHE A 77 3.45 6.05 2.36
N TRP A 78 2.25 5.56 2.44
CA TRP A 78 1.83 4.55 3.43
C TRP A 78 1.53 3.25 2.72
N VAL A 79 1.95 2.14 3.31
CA VAL A 79 1.76 0.82 2.75
C VAL A 79 1.63 -0.22 3.85
N GLY A 80 0.68 -1.11 3.71
CA GLY A 80 0.52 -2.21 4.63
C GLY A 80 1.00 -3.53 4.08
N SER A 81 1.40 -4.43 4.97
CA SER A 81 1.75 -5.81 4.65
C SER A 81 0.69 -6.80 5.15
N MET A 82 0.85 -8.04 4.74
CA MET A 82 0.09 -9.21 5.17
C MET A 82 0.96 -10.46 5.08
N ALA A 83 0.52 -11.57 5.66
CA ALA A 83 1.11 -12.87 5.37
C ALA A 83 1.06 -13.15 3.86
N ASN A 84 2.15 -13.62 3.27
CA ASN A 84 2.14 -13.93 1.84
C ASN A 84 1.21 -15.13 1.57
N ASN A 85 0.21 -14.89 0.76
CA ASN A 85 -0.81 -15.89 0.39
C ASN A 85 -0.64 -16.41 -1.05
N VAL A 86 0.56 -16.23 -1.62
CA VAL A 86 0.89 -16.69 -2.97
C VAL A 86 2.22 -17.42 -2.92
N ALA A 87 2.22 -18.70 -3.27
CA ALA A 87 3.44 -19.48 -3.39
C ALA A 87 4.28 -19.05 -4.60
N THR A 88 5.53 -19.51 -4.68
CA THR A 88 6.46 -19.15 -5.76
C THR A 88 6.01 -19.60 -7.15
N ASP A 89 5.15 -20.62 -7.23
CA ASP A 89 4.53 -21.09 -8.46
C ASP A 89 3.21 -20.35 -8.80
N GLY A 90 2.81 -19.37 -7.97
CA GLY A 90 1.59 -18.58 -8.13
C GLY A 90 0.34 -19.23 -7.52
N THR A 91 0.43 -20.40 -6.88
CA THR A 91 -0.72 -21.03 -6.23
C THR A 91 -1.12 -20.28 -4.97
N PRO A 92 -2.44 -20.15 -4.66
CA PRO A 92 -2.90 -19.56 -3.43
C PRO A 92 -2.51 -20.40 -2.21
N THR A 93 -2.07 -19.73 -1.13
CA THR A 93 -1.83 -20.34 0.18
C THR A 93 -2.76 -19.71 1.23
N PRO A 94 -3.02 -20.40 2.35
CA PRO A 94 -3.87 -19.86 3.41
C PRO A 94 -3.35 -18.51 3.93
N VAL A 95 -4.26 -17.57 4.10
CA VAL A 95 -3.96 -16.30 4.76
C VAL A 95 -3.82 -16.52 6.27
N ARG A 96 -2.83 -15.88 6.90
CA ARG A 96 -2.61 -15.92 8.35
C ARG A 96 -2.91 -14.55 8.93
N ASP A 97 -3.68 -14.52 10.02
CA ASP A 97 -4.06 -13.29 10.71
C ASP A 97 -2.92 -12.76 11.59
N GLY A 98 -2.90 -11.45 11.80
CA GLY A 98 -2.03 -10.79 12.76
C GLY A 98 -0.56 -10.65 12.35
N GLU A 99 -0.16 -11.10 11.16
CA GLU A 99 1.23 -11.02 10.67
C GLU A 99 1.54 -9.74 9.89
N GLY A 100 0.52 -8.97 9.51
CA GLY A 100 0.69 -7.73 8.76
C GLY A 100 1.10 -6.55 9.63
N THR A 101 1.65 -5.55 8.96
CA THR A 101 2.16 -4.31 9.56
C THR A 101 1.86 -3.13 8.65
N LEU A 102 1.40 -2.02 9.21
CA LEU A 102 1.26 -0.74 8.53
C LEU A 102 2.57 0.04 8.63
N TYR A 103 3.08 0.48 7.50
CA TYR A 103 4.32 1.25 7.38
C TYR A 103 4.07 2.63 6.81
N ARG A 104 4.94 3.56 7.17
CA ARG A 104 5.08 4.87 6.55
C ARG A 104 6.49 5.00 5.95
N TYR A 105 6.56 5.40 4.68
CA TYR A 105 7.81 5.64 3.97
C TYR A 105 7.96 7.12 3.64
N ARG A 106 9.08 7.71 4.06
CA ARG A 106 9.52 9.04 3.64
C ARG A 106 10.70 8.91 2.68
N ALA A 107 10.74 9.75 1.66
CA ALA A 107 11.76 9.70 0.62
C ALA A 107 13.19 9.65 1.20
N GLY A 108 13.99 8.73 0.68
CA GLY A 108 15.39 8.52 1.11
C GLY A 108 15.59 7.72 2.39
N GLY A 109 14.50 7.34 3.10
CA GLY A 109 14.57 6.58 4.34
C GLY A 109 14.16 5.11 4.21
N GLU A 110 14.02 4.47 5.36
CA GLU A 110 13.43 3.14 5.52
C GLU A 110 11.93 3.25 5.81
N MET A 111 11.24 2.13 5.78
CA MET A 111 9.85 2.05 6.22
C MET A 111 9.76 2.09 7.74
N THR A 112 9.01 3.06 8.27
CA THR A 112 8.74 3.18 9.70
C THR A 112 7.48 2.41 10.04
N VAL A 113 7.53 1.56 11.07
CA VAL A 113 6.36 0.84 11.60
C VAL A 113 5.41 1.81 12.28
N MET A 114 4.14 1.77 11.88
CA MET A 114 3.06 2.59 12.45
C MET A 114 2.08 1.77 13.27
N GLU A 115 1.73 0.55 12.81
CA GLU A 115 0.85 -0.38 13.52
C GLU A 115 1.21 -1.83 13.14
N THR A 116 0.99 -2.78 14.05
CA THR A 116 1.26 -4.22 13.85
C THR A 116 0.02 -5.05 14.17
N GLY A 117 0.08 -6.36 13.91
CA GLY A 117 -1.02 -7.27 14.22
C GLY A 117 -2.20 -7.14 13.25
N ILE A 118 -1.92 -6.81 12.00
CA ILE A 118 -2.90 -6.65 10.92
C ILE A 118 -3.06 -7.98 10.20
N GLY A 119 -4.30 -8.33 9.85
CA GLY A 119 -4.57 -9.51 9.03
C GLY A 119 -4.27 -9.24 7.56
N ILE A 120 -5.10 -8.47 6.89
CA ILE A 120 -4.88 -8.00 5.51
C ILE A 120 -5.07 -6.48 5.48
N SER A 121 -3.98 -5.77 5.22
CA SER A 121 -3.97 -4.31 5.10
C SER A 121 -4.71 -3.86 3.84
N ASN A 122 -5.77 -3.07 4.02
CA ASN A 122 -6.56 -2.48 2.96
C ASN A 122 -7.12 -1.11 3.39
N THR A 123 -7.81 -0.40 2.49
CA THR A 123 -8.47 0.87 2.79
C THR A 123 -7.51 1.89 3.42
N LEU A 124 -6.68 2.54 2.62
CA LEU A 124 -5.86 3.66 3.09
C LEU A 124 -6.44 4.96 2.53
N CYS A 125 -7.18 5.70 3.34
CA CYS A 125 -7.82 6.95 2.94
C CYS A 125 -7.63 8.03 3.99
N TRP A 126 -7.57 9.30 3.56
CA TRP A 126 -7.55 10.46 4.44
C TRP A 126 -8.79 11.32 4.21
N SER A 127 -9.36 11.83 5.29
CA SER A 127 -10.50 12.75 5.19
C SER A 127 -10.14 14.02 4.41
N PRO A 128 -11.11 14.65 3.70
CA PRO A 128 -10.84 15.88 2.94
C PRO A 128 -10.32 17.04 3.80
N ASP A 129 -10.67 17.08 5.08
CA ASP A 129 -10.16 18.05 6.05
C ASP A 129 -8.77 17.71 6.60
N GLN A 130 -8.17 16.57 6.17
CA GLN A 130 -6.83 16.10 6.54
C GLN A 130 -6.64 15.88 8.05
N ARG A 131 -7.70 15.53 8.77
CA ARG A 131 -7.69 15.31 10.22
C ARG A 131 -7.81 13.85 10.61
N HIS A 132 -8.21 12.99 9.66
CA HIS A 132 -8.45 11.58 9.93
C HIS A 132 -7.82 10.70 8.87
N PHE A 133 -7.32 9.58 9.30
CA PHE A 133 -6.88 8.47 8.48
C PHE A 133 -7.80 7.28 8.71
N TYR A 134 -8.23 6.65 7.63
CA TYR A 134 -9.04 5.43 7.66
C TYR A 134 -8.21 4.28 7.14
N PHE A 135 -8.22 3.18 7.89
CA PHE A 135 -7.45 2.00 7.59
C PHE A 135 -8.28 0.74 7.82
N GLY A 136 -8.29 -0.15 6.82
CA GLY A 136 -9.06 -1.39 6.84
C GLY A 136 -8.21 -2.62 7.13
N ASP A 137 -8.75 -3.52 7.95
CA ASP A 137 -8.27 -4.89 8.09
C ASP A 137 -9.34 -5.85 7.57
N THR A 138 -9.08 -6.42 6.41
CA THR A 138 -10.03 -7.31 5.73
C THR A 138 -10.38 -8.53 6.56
N LEU A 139 -9.40 -9.17 7.24
CA LEU A 139 -9.66 -10.36 8.04
C LEU A 139 -10.48 -10.06 9.30
N LYS A 140 -10.28 -8.89 9.88
CA LYS A 140 -11.10 -8.43 11.01
C LYS A 140 -12.46 -7.88 10.58
N ASN A 141 -12.67 -7.74 9.26
CA ASN A 141 -13.88 -7.14 8.68
C ASN A 141 -14.19 -5.78 9.33
N GLU A 142 -13.17 -4.92 9.43
CA GLU A 142 -13.20 -3.66 10.16
C GLU A 142 -12.48 -2.56 9.37
N ILE A 143 -13.04 -1.35 9.41
CA ILE A 143 -12.33 -0.10 9.08
C ILE A 143 -12.21 0.70 10.38
N ARG A 144 -11.01 1.17 10.68
CA ARG A 144 -10.70 2.01 11.84
C ARG A 144 -10.46 3.43 11.40
N ILE A 145 -10.76 4.38 12.28
CA ILE A 145 -10.46 5.81 12.12
C ILE A 145 -9.38 6.20 13.13
N TYR A 146 -8.40 6.94 12.64
CA TYR A 146 -7.26 7.45 13.41
C TYR A 146 -7.24 8.97 13.34
N PRO A 147 -7.08 9.71 14.44
CA PRO A 147 -6.67 11.10 14.38
C PRO A 147 -5.37 11.21 13.56
N TYR A 148 -5.34 12.13 12.60
CA TYR A 148 -4.18 12.37 11.75
C TYR A 148 -3.66 13.80 11.94
N ASP A 149 -2.38 13.94 12.26
CA ASP A 149 -1.72 15.25 12.35
C ASP A 149 -1.05 15.59 11.01
N ASN A 150 -1.67 16.46 10.24
CA ASN A 150 -1.13 16.88 8.94
C ASN A 150 0.15 17.72 9.04
N ASN A 151 0.63 18.13 10.24
CA ASN A 151 1.90 18.85 10.38
C ASN A 151 3.10 17.90 10.33
N ASN A 152 2.98 16.71 10.92
CA ASN A 152 4.08 15.74 11.01
C ASN A 152 3.77 14.38 10.36
N GLY A 153 2.50 14.13 10.01
CA GLY A 153 2.03 12.87 9.43
C GLY A 153 1.93 11.75 10.47
N ASP A 154 1.78 12.06 11.74
CA ASP A 154 1.57 11.04 12.77
C ASP A 154 0.09 10.71 12.93
N ILE A 155 -0.18 9.49 13.41
CA ILE A 155 -1.53 9.03 13.73
C ILE A 155 -1.68 8.79 15.23
N GLY A 156 -2.85 9.13 15.75
CA GLY A 156 -3.23 8.80 17.13
C GLY A 156 -3.73 7.36 17.26
N ALA A 157 -4.30 7.03 18.41
CA ALA A 157 -4.92 5.72 18.63
C ALA A 157 -6.16 5.54 17.73
N GLY A 158 -6.20 4.43 16.99
CA GLY A 158 -7.33 4.08 16.14
C GLY A 158 -8.51 3.55 16.93
N THR A 159 -9.71 3.88 16.49
CA THR A 159 -10.98 3.35 17.02
C THR A 159 -11.80 2.75 15.87
N PRO A 160 -12.69 1.76 16.14
CA PRO A 160 -13.59 1.24 15.11
C PRO A 160 -14.43 2.37 14.51
N PHE A 161 -14.46 2.45 13.17
CA PHE A 161 -15.31 3.35 12.42
C PHE A 161 -16.48 2.59 11.79
N PHE A 162 -16.18 1.47 11.16
CA PHE A 162 -17.16 0.57 10.58
C PHE A 162 -16.66 -0.87 10.72
N ALA A 163 -17.54 -1.78 11.11
CA ALA A 163 -17.20 -3.19 11.30
C ALA A 163 -18.36 -4.10 10.89
N SER A 164 -18.04 -5.38 10.69
CA SER A 164 -19.02 -6.44 10.41
C SER A 164 -19.85 -6.18 9.17
N PHE A 165 -19.19 -5.90 8.04
CA PHE A 165 -19.86 -5.82 6.75
C PHE A 165 -20.59 -7.13 6.43
N GLU A 166 -21.86 -7.04 6.09
CA GLU A 166 -22.69 -8.21 5.78
C GLU A 166 -22.48 -8.69 4.32
N ARG A 167 -22.06 -7.78 3.44
CA ARG A 167 -21.86 -8.04 2.01
C ARG A 167 -20.44 -7.69 1.61
N GLY A 168 -19.59 -8.72 1.53
CA GLY A 168 -18.20 -8.54 1.20
C GLY A 168 -17.36 -8.16 2.42
N LEU A 169 -16.11 -7.79 2.16
CA LEU A 169 -15.10 -7.41 3.13
C LEU A 169 -14.47 -6.08 2.69
N PRO A 170 -13.92 -5.26 3.61
CA PRO A 170 -13.21 -4.05 3.21
C PRO A 170 -12.00 -4.40 2.35
N ASP A 171 -11.86 -3.69 1.22
CA ASP A 171 -10.75 -3.78 0.27
C ASP A 171 -10.29 -2.35 -0.06
N GLY A 172 -9.92 -2.04 -1.29
CA GLY A 172 -9.58 -0.68 -1.71
C GLY A 172 -10.73 0.30 -1.51
N SER A 173 -10.44 1.55 -1.12
CA SER A 173 -11.43 2.58 -0.83
C SER A 173 -11.05 3.92 -1.41
N ALA A 174 -12.07 4.78 -1.59
CA ALA A 174 -11.92 6.18 -1.93
C ALA A 174 -12.91 7.01 -1.11
N ILE A 175 -12.57 8.27 -0.89
CA ILE A 175 -13.41 9.26 -0.23
C ILE A 175 -13.78 10.33 -1.26
N ASP A 176 -15.05 10.70 -1.30
CA ASP A 176 -15.63 11.79 -2.09
C ASP A 176 -15.77 13.07 -1.28
#